data_e483c3d05a16760432f81b18f7dcad1c
#
_entry.id   e483c3d05a16760432f81b18f7dcad1c
#
_cell.length_a   1.000
_cell.length_b   1.000
_cell.length_c   1.000
_cell.angle_alpha   90.00
_cell.angle_beta   90.00
_cell.angle_gamma   90.00
#
_symmetry.space_group_name_H-M   'P 1'
#
loop_
_entity.id
_entity.type
_entity.pdbx_description
1 polymer ?
#
loop_
_entity_poly.entity_id
_entity_poly.type
_entity_poly.pdbx_seq_one_letter_code
_entity_poly.pdbx_strand_id
1 'polypeptide(L)'
;AITAFLQEAGILPHPEPAEGTEPEVPQEPLEQDETPGLDALPHPDRMEIKVPIDGMDGAQLRNLVFMLHAQQYLLNRAAGHENIHVPDRLVEDLKEEPGTDQTSFFAIYQNYRKEGRGFWIAADTVTFCIAATGNAVKNRALIELAAFMVSAAKKAKRVQADTRKPENEKYYLRMWL
;
A
#
# COMPACT_ATOMS: atom_id res chain seq x y z
N ALA A 1 8.93 1.43 -49.23
CA ALA A 1 9.66 1.48 -47.94
C ALA A 1 9.62 2.89 -47.29
N ILE A 2 9.81 3.96 -48.09
CA ILE A 2 9.79 5.35 -47.59
C ILE A 2 8.37 5.78 -47.16
N THR A 3 7.33 5.36 -47.89
CA THR A 3 5.93 5.70 -47.58
C THR A 3 5.47 5.10 -46.22
N ALA A 4 5.88 3.86 -45.90
CA ALA A 4 5.56 3.25 -44.64
C ALA A 4 6.25 3.95 -43.43
N PHE A 5 7.48 4.40 -43.63
CA PHE A 5 8.20 5.16 -42.60
C PHE A 5 7.57 6.53 -42.33
N LEU A 6 7.08 7.22 -43.38
CA LEU A 6 6.42 8.52 -43.24
C LEU A 6 5.04 8.44 -42.59
N GLN A 7 4.33 7.31 -42.75
CA GLN A 7 3.08 7.03 -42.05
C GLN A 7 3.32 6.75 -40.56
N GLU A 8 4.36 5.98 -40.21
CA GLU A 8 4.74 5.66 -38.83
C GLU A 8 5.26 6.89 -38.08
N ALA A 9 5.86 7.86 -38.81
CA ALA A 9 6.31 9.12 -38.25
C ALA A 9 5.20 10.18 -38.10
N GLY A 10 3.95 9.86 -38.48
CA GLY A 10 2.81 10.79 -38.38
C GLY A 10 2.84 11.97 -39.36
N ILE A 11 3.63 11.87 -40.43
CA ILE A 11 3.80 12.95 -41.44
C ILE A 11 2.77 12.83 -42.58
N LEU A 12 2.17 11.64 -42.78
CA LEU A 12 1.11 11.41 -43.73
C LEU A 12 -0.16 10.89 -43.02
N PRO A 13 -1.38 11.33 -43.45
CA PRO A 13 -2.62 10.85 -42.84
C PRO A 13 -2.82 9.36 -43.10
N HIS A 14 -3.19 8.62 -42.06
CA HIS A 14 -3.65 7.25 -42.19
C HIS A 14 -4.98 7.20 -42.95
N PRO A 15 -5.22 6.24 -43.85
CA PRO A 15 -6.54 5.98 -44.38
C PRO A 15 -7.47 5.54 -43.24
N GLU A 16 -8.62 6.19 -43.12
CA GLU A 16 -9.65 5.80 -42.13
C GLU A 16 -10.12 4.36 -42.42
N PRO A 17 -10.19 3.49 -41.41
CA PRO A 17 -10.79 2.17 -41.58
C PRO A 17 -12.31 2.34 -41.73
N ALA A 18 -12.88 1.71 -42.77
CA ALA A 18 -14.31 1.61 -43.02
C ALA A 18 -15.04 1.07 -41.77
N GLU A 19 -16.20 1.70 -41.46
CA GLU A 19 -17.13 1.27 -40.42
C GLU A 19 -17.53 -0.20 -40.60
N GLY A 20 -16.90 -1.09 -39.84
CA GLY A 20 -17.29 -2.47 -39.65
C GLY A 20 -17.95 -2.61 -38.27
N THR A 21 -19.23 -2.92 -38.26
CA THR A 21 -20.05 -3.24 -37.12
C THR A 21 -19.37 -4.37 -36.33
N GLU A 22 -18.76 -4.05 -35.18
CA GLU A 22 -18.28 -5.04 -34.21
C GLU A 22 -19.50 -5.68 -33.53
N PRO A 23 -19.54 -7.02 -33.36
CA PRO A 23 -20.58 -7.66 -32.55
C PRO A 23 -20.36 -7.29 -31.09
N GLU A 24 -21.40 -6.79 -30.43
CA GLU A 24 -21.45 -6.60 -28.98
C GLU A 24 -21.14 -7.92 -28.29
N VAL A 25 -19.95 -8.02 -27.72
CA VAL A 25 -19.59 -9.04 -26.73
C VAL A 25 -20.25 -8.60 -25.44
N PRO A 26 -21.10 -9.44 -24.79
CA PRO A 26 -21.65 -9.12 -23.48
C PRO A 26 -20.47 -8.96 -22.50
N GLN A 27 -20.25 -7.74 -22.04
CA GLN A 27 -19.34 -7.48 -20.93
C GLN A 27 -20.02 -8.04 -19.68
N GLU A 28 -19.53 -9.19 -19.20
CA GLU A 28 -19.77 -9.60 -17.83
C GLU A 28 -19.34 -8.45 -16.91
N PRO A 29 -20.16 -8.10 -15.89
CA PRO A 29 -19.74 -7.08 -14.93
C PRO A 29 -18.49 -7.60 -14.26
N LEU A 30 -17.34 -6.98 -14.54
CA LEU A 30 -16.16 -7.11 -13.70
C LEU A 30 -16.62 -6.73 -12.29
N GLU A 31 -16.72 -7.72 -11.40
CA GLU A 31 -16.88 -7.48 -9.99
C GLU A 31 -15.80 -6.50 -9.58
N GLN A 32 -16.21 -5.25 -9.41
CA GLN A 32 -15.36 -4.22 -8.86
C GLN A 32 -15.04 -4.70 -7.46
N ASP A 33 -13.82 -5.17 -7.27
CA ASP A 33 -13.23 -5.43 -5.97
C ASP A 33 -13.26 -4.09 -5.22
N GLU A 34 -14.40 -3.83 -4.55
CA GLU A 34 -14.60 -2.64 -3.74
C GLU A 34 -13.55 -2.67 -2.64
N THR A 35 -12.44 -1.99 -2.88
CA THR A 35 -11.43 -1.70 -1.86
C THR A 35 -12.11 -0.88 -0.77
N PRO A 36 -12.46 -1.49 0.38
CA PRO A 36 -13.24 -0.81 1.39
C PRO A 36 -12.37 0.24 2.06
N GLY A 37 -12.82 1.48 2.04
CA GLY A 37 -12.29 2.52 2.90
C GLY A 37 -11.39 3.58 2.26
N LEU A 38 -11.24 3.60 0.93
CA LEU A 38 -10.78 4.80 0.25
C LEU A 38 -11.98 5.46 -0.42
N ASP A 39 -12.29 6.69 -0.02
CA ASP A 39 -13.22 7.53 -0.76
C ASP A 39 -12.80 7.54 -2.23
N ALA A 40 -13.69 7.06 -3.09
CA ALA A 40 -13.45 6.69 -4.49
C ALA A 40 -13.26 7.91 -5.43
N LEU A 41 -12.59 8.96 -4.97
CA LEU A 41 -12.15 10.04 -5.83
C LEU A 41 -10.65 9.90 -6.08
N PRO A 42 -10.20 9.93 -7.35
CA PRO A 42 -8.80 10.04 -7.65
C PRO A 42 -8.31 11.39 -7.12
N HIS A 43 -7.79 11.40 -5.89
CA HIS A 43 -7.08 12.55 -5.37
C HIS A 43 -5.72 12.59 -6.07
N PRO A 44 -5.43 13.60 -6.91
CA PRO A 44 -4.16 13.70 -7.63
C PRO A 44 -2.95 13.78 -6.68
N ASP A 45 -3.22 13.95 -5.40
CA ASP A 45 -2.23 14.13 -4.36
C ASP A 45 -1.97 12.87 -3.51
N ARG A 46 -2.49 11.70 -3.90
CA ARG A 46 -2.24 10.43 -3.19
C ARG A 46 -1.31 9.54 -3.97
N MET A 47 -0.35 8.96 -3.27
CA MET A 47 0.60 7.99 -3.77
C MET A 47 0.28 6.61 -3.19
N GLU A 48 0.04 5.63 -4.05
CA GLU A 48 -0.09 4.23 -3.66
C GLU A 48 1.26 3.52 -3.83
N ILE A 49 1.76 2.96 -2.74
CA ILE A 49 3.00 2.20 -2.73
C ILE A 49 2.64 0.74 -2.49
N LYS A 50 2.76 -0.09 -3.52
CA LYS A 50 2.50 -1.54 -3.44
C LYS A 50 3.81 -2.27 -3.20
N VAL A 51 3.88 -3.03 -2.11
CA VAL A 51 5.05 -3.83 -1.74
C VAL A 51 4.66 -5.29 -1.66
N PRO A 52 5.31 -6.18 -2.42
CA PRO A 52 5.05 -7.62 -2.35
C PRO A 52 5.35 -8.19 -0.97
N ILE A 53 4.43 -9.02 -0.47
CA ILE A 53 4.56 -9.72 0.82
C ILE A 53 4.63 -11.25 0.65
N ASP A 54 4.98 -11.71 -0.56
CA ASP A 54 5.10 -13.12 -0.89
C ASP A 54 5.94 -13.88 0.16
N GLY A 55 5.42 -15.03 0.58
CA GLY A 55 6.08 -15.88 1.55
C GLY A 55 6.09 -15.35 2.99
N MET A 56 5.37 -14.26 3.31
CA MET A 56 5.17 -13.87 4.71
C MET A 56 4.16 -14.81 5.36
N ASP A 57 4.51 -15.33 6.53
CA ASP A 57 3.58 -16.06 7.41
C ASP A 57 2.75 -15.09 8.27
N GLY A 58 1.79 -15.63 9.03
CA GLY A 58 0.94 -14.83 9.91
C GLY A 58 1.72 -14.06 10.99
N ALA A 59 2.81 -14.64 11.51
CA ALA A 59 3.65 -13.98 12.50
C ALA A 59 4.40 -12.77 11.91
N GLN A 60 4.85 -12.87 10.66
CA GLN A 60 5.52 -11.79 9.95
C GLN A 60 4.54 -10.66 9.57
N LEU A 61 3.31 -11.03 9.15
CA LEU A 61 2.23 -10.07 8.90
C LEU A 61 1.83 -9.33 10.18
N ARG A 62 1.71 -10.04 11.30
CA ARG A 62 1.51 -9.45 12.62
C ARG A 62 2.63 -8.49 12.98
N ASN A 63 3.89 -8.88 12.77
CA ASN A 63 5.04 -8.01 13.00
C ASN A 63 4.95 -6.71 12.18
N LEU A 64 4.47 -6.80 10.93
CA LEU A 64 4.25 -5.61 10.09
C LEU A 64 3.19 -4.69 10.70
N VAL A 65 2.04 -5.22 11.11
CA VAL A 65 0.98 -4.44 11.78
C VAL A 65 1.50 -3.80 13.07
N PHE A 66 2.23 -4.54 13.90
CA PHE A 66 2.81 -4.02 15.14
C PHE A 66 3.84 -2.92 14.87
N MET A 67 4.64 -3.07 13.82
CA MET A 67 5.62 -2.06 13.41
C MET A 67 4.92 -0.79 12.93
N LEU A 68 3.86 -0.92 12.13
CA LEU A 68 3.03 0.20 11.68
C LEU A 68 2.40 0.93 12.86
N HIS A 69 1.80 0.20 13.80
CA HIS A 69 1.19 0.76 15.00
C HIS A 69 2.22 1.50 15.87
N ALA A 70 3.35 0.87 16.16
CA ALA A 70 4.40 1.47 16.99
C ALA A 70 4.98 2.75 16.37
N GLN A 71 5.02 2.83 15.04
CA GLN A 71 5.66 3.92 14.31
C GLN A 71 4.67 4.89 13.64
N GLN A 72 3.35 4.67 13.77
CA GLN A 72 2.34 5.48 13.06
C GLN A 72 2.50 6.98 13.33
N TYR A 73 2.87 7.39 14.53
CA TYR A 73 3.13 8.79 14.85
C TYR A 73 4.26 9.38 13.98
N LEU A 74 5.40 8.67 13.90
CA LEU A 74 6.56 9.11 13.13
C LEU A 74 6.32 9.06 11.63
N LEU A 75 5.60 8.03 11.15
CA LEU A 75 5.21 7.90 9.74
C LEU A 75 4.31 9.06 9.31
N ASN A 76 3.30 9.38 10.11
CA ASN A 76 2.40 10.50 9.87
C ASN A 76 3.14 11.84 9.93
N ARG A 77 4.07 12.00 10.87
CA ARG A 77 4.91 13.18 10.98
C ARG A 77 5.83 13.35 9.77
N ALA A 78 6.45 12.25 9.30
CA ALA A 78 7.30 12.25 8.11
C ALA A 78 6.50 12.55 6.83
N ALA A 79 5.31 11.97 6.70
CA ALA A 79 4.42 12.23 5.57
C ALA A 79 3.84 13.65 5.58
N GLY A 80 3.75 14.29 6.76
CA GLY A 80 3.18 15.62 6.94
C GLY A 80 1.65 15.63 7.13
N HIS A 81 1.02 14.46 7.20
CA HIS A 81 -0.43 14.25 7.35
C HIS A 81 -0.72 13.00 8.17
N GLU A 82 -1.89 12.93 8.81
CA GLU A 82 -2.39 11.71 9.47
C GLU A 82 -2.91 10.71 8.44
N ASN A 83 -2.00 10.05 7.74
CA ASN A 83 -2.35 9.09 6.69
C ASN A 83 -2.54 7.67 7.22
N ILE A 84 -1.70 7.24 8.17
CA ILE A 84 -1.67 5.87 8.66
C ILE A 84 -2.31 5.81 10.03
N HIS A 85 -3.31 4.93 10.17
CA HIS A 85 -3.94 4.60 11.44
C HIS A 85 -4.12 3.09 11.55
N VAL A 86 -3.57 2.52 12.60
CA VAL A 86 -3.75 1.11 12.98
C VAL A 86 -4.62 1.09 14.24
N PRO A 87 -5.79 0.44 14.23
CA PRO A 87 -6.66 0.37 15.39
C PRO A 87 -5.98 -0.36 16.57
N ASP A 88 -6.10 0.18 17.78
CA ASP A 88 -5.54 -0.44 19.00
C ASP A 88 -6.14 -1.84 19.24
N ARG A 89 -7.45 -2.01 18.98
CA ARG A 89 -8.14 -3.30 19.11
C ARG A 89 -7.57 -4.38 18.19
N LEU A 90 -7.20 -4.03 16.94
CA LEU A 90 -6.53 -4.98 16.05
C LEU A 90 -5.23 -5.48 16.67
N VAL A 91 -4.48 -4.58 17.30
CA VAL A 91 -3.21 -4.94 17.95
C VAL A 91 -3.45 -5.83 19.18
N GLU A 92 -4.50 -5.56 19.95
CA GLU A 92 -4.90 -6.38 21.11
C GLU A 92 -5.29 -7.79 20.68
N ASP A 93 -6.18 -7.93 19.70
CA ASP A 93 -6.62 -9.24 19.20
C ASP A 93 -5.45 -10.03 18.61
N LEU A 94 -4.55 -9.39 17.88
CA LEU A 94 -3.35 -10.04 17.33
C LEU A 94 -2.30 -10.40 18.41
N LYS A 95 -2.37 -9.80 19.61
CA LYS A 95 -1.56 -10.20 20.77
C LYS A 95 -2.18 -11.41 21.47
N GLU A 96 -3.51 -11.45 21.59
CA GLU A 96 -4.23 -12.53 22.27
C GLU A 96 -4.25 -13.81 21.45
N GLU A 97 -4.47 -13.69 20.14
CA GLU A 97 -4.45 -14.83 19.21
C GLU A 97 -3.26 -14.71 18.26
N PRO A 98 -2.07 -15.14 18.66
CA PRO A 98 -0.88 -15.06 17.82
C PRO A 98 -0.89 -16.14 16.73
N GLY A 99 -1.86 -16.05 15.81
CA GLY A 99 -1.91 -16.89 14.61
C GLY A 99 -0.57 -16.85 13.87
N THR A 100 0.04 -18.01 13.70
CA THR A 100 1.34 -18.12 13.01
C THR A 100 1.18 -18.29 11.52
N ASP A 101 0.00 -18.70 11.06
CA ASP A 101 -0.35 -18.86 9.65
C ASP A 101 -1.12 -17.65 9.12
N GLN A 102 -1.11 -17.50 7.80
CA GLN A 102 -1.79 -16.40 7.11
C GLN A 102 -3.30 -16.41 7.32
N THR A 103 -3.93 -17.58 7.34
CA THR A 103 -5.38 -17.73 7.43
C THR A 103 -5.89 -17.15 8.74
N SER A 104 -5.24 -17.52 9.85
CA SER A 104 -5.56 -17.01 11.19
C SER A 104 -5.35 -15.50 11.29
N PHE A 105 -4.25 -14.99 10.70
CA PHE A 105 -4.02 -13.55 10.63
C PHE A 105 -5.15 -12.82 9.88
N PHE A 106 -5.51 -13.29 8.69
CA PHE A 106 -6.55 -12.64 7.89
C PHE A 106 -7.93 -12.74 8.50
N ALA A 107 -8.24 -13.81 9.24
CA ALA A 107 -9.51 -13.94 9.97
C ALA A 107 -9.69 -12.80 10.99
N ILE A 108 -8.62 -12.42 11.69
CA ILE A 108 -8.63 -11.28 12.62
C ILE A 108 -8.61 -9.95 11.85
N TYR A 109 -7.67 -9.80 10.92
CA TYR A 109 -7.45 -8.53 10.20
C TYR A 109 -8.68 -8.03 9.45
N GLN A 110 -9.47 -8.92 8.86
CA GLN A 110 -10.68 -8.57 8.11
C GLN A 110 -11.72 -7.82 8.96
N ASN A 111 -11.80 -8.09 10.27
CA ASN A 111 -12.73 -7.42 11.18
C ASN A 111 -12.40 -5.91 11.31
N TYR A 112 -11.15 -5.54 11.12
CA TYR A 112 -10.61 -4.18 11.33
C TYR A 112 -10.26 -3.47 10.03
N ARG A 113 -10.44 -4.11 8.86
CA ARG A 113 -10.07 -3.56 7.56
C ARG A 113 -10.69 -2.19 7.27
N LYS A 114 -11.89 -1.92 7.79
CA LYS A 114 -12.60 -0.65 7.61
C LYS A 114 -12.17 0.44 8.62
N GLU A 115 -11.62 0.05 9.76
CA GLU A 115 -11.18 0.96 10.80
C GLU A 115 -9.75 1.47 10.55
N GLY A 116 -8.90 0.61 9.97
CA GLY A 116 -7.56 0.98 9.55
C GLY A 116 -7.57 1.98 8.40
N ARG A 117 -6.59 2.88 8.37
CA ARG A 117 -6.42 3.88 7.31
C ARG A 117 -4.98 3.95 6.84
N GLY A 118 -4.80 4.30 5.57
CA GLY A 118 -3.50 4.55 4.97
C GLY A 118 -2.71 3.30 4.60
N PHE A 119 -3.23 2.11 4.86
CA PHE A 119 -2.67 0.85 4.40
C PHE A 119 -3.74 -0.24 4.31
N TRP A 120 -3.51 -1.23 3.46
CA TRP A 120 -4.28 -2.47 3.48
C TRP A 120 -3.39 -3.64 3.07
N ILE A 121 -3.68 -4.80 3.64
CA ILE A 121 -2.94 -6.03 3.41
C ILE A 121 -3.85 -6.98 2.62
N ALA A 122 -3.39 -7.41 1.45
CA ALA A 122 -3.96 -8.48 0.64
C ALA A 122 -3.10 -9.75 0.78
N ALA A 123 -3.48 -10.84 0.12
CA ALA A 123 -2.78 -12.12 0.26
C ALA A 123 -1.29 -12.06 -0.18
N ASP A 124 -0.97 -11.24 -1.17
CA ASP A 124 0.33 -11.16 -1.84
C ASP A 124 0.99 -9.78 -1.74
N THR A 125 0.24 -8.76 -1.28
CA THR A 125 0.67 -7.37 -1.38
C THR A 125 0.19 -6.56 -0.18
N VAL A 126 1.05 -5.71 0.36
CA VAL A 126 0.63 -4.60 1.20
C VAL A 126 0.67 -3.31 0.38
N THR A 127 -0.39 -2.53 0.47
CA THR A 127 -0.47 -1.22 -0.17
C THR A 127 -0.49 -0.13 0.89
N PHE A 128 0.39 0.86 0.74
CA PHE A 128 0.38 2.07 1.55
C PHE A 128 -0.19 3.21 0.72
N CYS A 129 -1.14 3.94 1.29
CA CYS A 129 -1.75 5.10 0.67
C CYS A 129 -1.33 6.35 1.44
N ILE A 130 -0.43 7.12 0.87
CA ILE A 130 0.20 8.27 1.52
C ILE A 130 -0.02 9.51 0.64
N ALA A 131 -0.24 10.67 1.25
CA ALA A 131 -0.30 11.92 0.50
C ALA A 131 1.01 12.14 -0.28
N ALA A 132 0.90 12.35 -1.59
CA ALA A 132 2.04 12.73 -2.41
C ALA A 132 2.47 14.14 -2.02
N THR A 133 3.77 14.37 -1.97
CA THR A 133 4.32 15.70 -1.71
C THR A 133 4.84 16.30 -3.01
N GLY A 134 4.91 17.63 -3.10
CA GLY A 134 5.56 18.31 -4.23
C GLY A 134 7.08 18.06 -4.34
N ASN A 135 7.65 17.25 -3.43
CA ASN A 135 9.07 16.95 -3.36
C ASN A 135 9.36 15.49 -3.74
N ALA A 136 9.93 15.28 -4.92
CA ALA A 136 10.25 13.95 -5.46
C ALA A 136 11.21 13.15 -4.56
N VAL A 137 12.18 13.82 -3.90
CA VAL A 137 13.12 13.15 -2.98
C VAL A 137 12.39 12.61 -1.76
N LYS A 138 11.44 13.38 -1.20
CA LYS A 138 10.62 12.95 -0.08
C LYS A 138 9.71 11.79 -0.47
N ASN A 139 9.07 11.85 -1.63
CA ASN A 139 8.22 10.76 -2.13
C ASN A 139 9.03 9.47 -2.30
N ARG A 140 10.24 9.55 -2.88
CA ARG A 140 11.15 8.41 -3.01
C ARG A 140 11.53 7.83 -1.64
N ALA A 141 11.88 8.67 -0.67
CA ALA A 141 12.20 8.22 0.68
C ALA A 141 11.03 7.48 1.35
N LEU A 142 9.79 7.92 1.12
CA LEU A 142 8.59 7.22 1.63
C LEU A 142 8.39 5.84 0.97
N ILE A 143 8.69 5.72 -0.33
CA ILE A 143 8.66 4.43 -1.04
C ILE A 143 9.71 3.47 -0.47
N GLU A 144 10.93 3.95 -0.31
CA GLU A 144 12.04 3.16 0.26
C GLU A 144 11.74 2.74 1.71
N LEU A 145 11.14 3.62 2.50
CA LEU A 145 10.71 3.34 3.86
C LEU A 145 9.64 2.24 3.93
N ALA A 146 8.63 2.29 3.06
CA ALA A 146 7.59 1.25 2.99
C ALA A 146 8.20 -0.12 2.67
N ALA A 147 9.07 -0.21 1.68
CA ALA A 147 9.78 -1.45 1.32
C ALA A 147 10.68 -1.94 2.46
N PHE A 148 11.37 -1.02 3.15
CA PHE A 148 12.19 -1.35 4.31
C PHE A 148 11.37 -1.94 5.46
N MET A 149 10.19 -1.36 5.77
CA MET A 149 9.31 -1.87 6.82
C MET A 149 8.86 -3.30 6.55
N VAL A 150 8.46 -3.61 5.33
CA VAL A 150 8.08 -4.98 4.93
C VAL A 150 9.28 -5.93 5.08
N SER A 151 10.45 -5.52 4.59
CA SER A 151 11.68 -6.32 4.73
C SER A 151 12.07 -6.54 6.20
N ALA A 152 11.93 -5.52 7.04
CA ALA A 152 12.20 -5.61 8.48
C ALA A 152 11.22 -6.54 9.18
N ALA A 153 9.93 -6.47 8.85
CA ALA A 153 8.90 -7.34 9.39
C ALA A 153 9.13 -8.82 9.05
N LYS A 154 9.58 -9.11 7.81
CA LYS A 154 9.97 -10.46 7.37
C LYS A 154 11.13 -11.04 8.19
N LYS A 155 12.09 -10.22 8.60
CA LYS A 155 13.30 -10.64 9.33
C LYS A 155 13.12 -10.65 10.84
N ALA A 156 12.16 -9.88 11.36
CA ALA A 156 11.97 -9.73 12.78
C ALA A 156 11.36 -11.00 13.39
N LYS A 157 11.99 -11.54 14.45
CA LYS A 157 11.41 -12.63 15.24
C LYS A 157 10.20 -12.16 16.06
N ARG A 158 10.25 -10.94 16.57
CA ARG A 158 9.19 -10.31 17.37
C ARG A 158 9.31 -8.79 17.28
N VAL A 159 8.17 -8.13 17.19
CA VAL A 159 8.04 -6.67 17.24
C VAL A 159 7.17 -6.29 18.43
N GLN A 160 7.54 -5.23 19.15
CA GLN A 160 6.70 -4.61 20.17
C GLN A 160 5.76 -3.62 19.51
N ALA A 161 4.47 -3.70 19.85
CA ALA A 161 3.43 -2.87 19.25
C ALA A 161 3.21 -1.54 19.99
N ASP A 162 3.95 -1.28 21.07
CA ASP A 162 3.74 -0.09 21.89
C ASP A 162 4.03 1.19 21.09
N THR A 163 3.06 2.09 21.07
CA THR A 163 3.20 3.38 20.36
C THR A 163 4.30 4.20 21.01
N ARG A 164 5.19 4.74 20.16
CA ARG A 164 6.32 5.54 20.60
C ARG A 164 6.18 6.98 20.10
N LYS A 165 6.20 7.90 21.05
CA LYS A 165 6.30 9.33 20.76
C LYS A 165 7.64 9.83 21.34
N PRO A 166 8.73 9.75 20.58
CA PRO A 166 10.05 10.09 21.09
C PRO A 166 10.18 11.60 21.30
N GLU A 167 10.89 12.00 22.35
CA GLU A 167 11.22 13.41 22.63
C GLU A 167 12.09 14.03 21.53
N ASN A 168 12.99 13.23 20.95
CA ASN A 168 13.84 13.64 19.84
C ASN A 168 13.56 12.81 18.59
N GLU A 169 12.61 13.27 17.78
CA GLU A 169 12.14 12.59 16.57
C GLU A 169 13.27 12.35 15.54
N LYS A 170 14.17 13.32 15.34
CA LYS A 170 15.26 13.22 14.38
C LYS A 170 16.28 12.16 14.77
N TYR A 171 16.61 12.10 16.05
CA TYR A 171 17.53 11.09 16.57
C TYR A 171 16.92 9.69 16.42
N TYR A 172 15.65 9.54 16.79
CA TYR A 172 14.96 8.26 16.74
C TYR A 172 14.80 7.73 15.31
N LEU A 173 14.46 8.58 14.34
CA LEU A 173 14.38 8.21 12.93
C LEU A 173 15.73 7.74 12.37
N ARG A 174 16.84 8.40 12.77
CA ARG A 174 18.18 7.96 12.36
C ARG A 174 18.59 6.61 12.95
N MET A 175 18.14 6.30 14.17
CA MET A 175 18.46 5.02 14.81
C MET A 175 17.60 3.87 14.25
N TRP A 176 16.46 4.20 13.66
CA TRP A 176 15.53 3.21 13.14
C TRP A 176 15.78 2.86 11.66
N LEU A 177 16.31 3.80 10.88
CA LEU A 177 16.71 3.61 9.49
C LEU A 177 18.12 3.03 9.38
#